data_65bdbe7a366c70411a4fc1671c7663ac
#
_entry.id   65bdbe7a366c70411a4fc1671c7663ac
#
_cell.length_a   1.000
_cell.length_b   1.000
_cell.length_c   1.000
_cell.angle_alpha   90.00
_cell.angle_beta   90.00
_cell.angle_gamma   90.00
#
_symmetry.space_group_name_H-M   'P 1'
#
loop_
_entity.id
_entity.type
_entity.pdbx_description
1 polymer ?
#
loop_
_entity_poly.entity_id
_entity_poly.type
_entity_poly.pdbx_seq_one_letter_code
_entity_poly.pdbx_strand_id
1 'polypeptide(L)'
;HYGTITNLQGNYQLQGMRIGGPYRIEISYVGHRRAVFTDIYLRLAENYSCNAMLSSSTELDEVVVIGMSSKFAGEKTGASTHITIEDINRLPTINRSLSDITKLSPYANGSGFGGRDQRMNNYSIDGANFNNSMGLDGAVLPGGGNPISIDALDEIQVSIAPYDVRQTNFIGASVNAVTKSGTNQFRGSGYMYVKNENLRGNKVDGEDLGERS
;
A
#
# COMPACT_ATOMS: atom_id res chain seq x y z
N HIS A 1 15.54 -0.87 15.88
CA HIS A 1 16.72 -0.50 15.09
C HIS A 1 17.08 -1.68 14.18
N TYR A 2 17.35 -1.37 12.91
CA TYR A 2 17.83 -2.33 11.92
C TYR A 2 19.29 -1.97 11.61
N GLY A 3 20.13 -2.94 11.32
CA GLY A 3 21.53 -2.70 11.01
C GLY A 3 22.10 -3.80 10.11
N THR A 4 23.03 -3.43 9.26
CA THR A 4 23.77 -4.36 8.39
C THR A 4 25.16 -3.80 8.13
N ILE A 5 26.04 -4.61 7.60
CA ILE A 5 27.36 -4.23 7.13
C ILE A 5 27.45 -4.40 5.62
N THR A 6 28.31 -3.61 4.98
CA THR A 6 28.61 -3.75 3.56
C THR A 6 29.52 -4.94 3.31
N ASN A 7 29.39 -5.56 2.13
CA ASN A 7 30.35 -6.54 1.63
C ASN A 7 31.61 -5.84 1.06
N LEU A 8 32.56 -6.62 0.56
CA LEU A 8 33.82 -6.12 -0.03
C LEU A 8 33.63 -5.21 -1.26
N GLN A 9 32.47 -5.34 -1.93
CA GLN A 9 32.10 -4.51 -3.08
C GLN A 9 31.30 -3.27 -2.68
N GLY A 10 31.06 -3.06 -1.37
CA GLY A 10 30.29 -1.94 -0.85
C GLY A 10 28.76 -2.13 -0.92
N ASN A 11 28.29 -3.30 -1.29
CA ASN A 11 26.85 -3.60 -1.33
C ASN A 11 26.34 -3.99 0.05
N TYR A 12 25.14 -3.55 0.40
CA TYR A 12 24.44 -3.91 1.62
C TYR A 12 22.97 -4.19 1.34
N GLN A 13 22.33 -4.94 2.22
CA GLN A 13 20.91 -5.25 2.16
C GLN A 13 20.33 -5.28 3.56
N LEU A 14 19.22 -4.56 3.75
CA LEU A 14 18.37 -4.63 4.93
C LEU A 14 17.07 -5.32 4.56
N GLN A 15 16.76 -6.42 5.20
CA GLN A 15 15.54 -7.21 4.97
C GLN A 15 14.64 -7.17 6.19
N GLY A 16 13.34 -7.46 5.98
CA GLY A 16 12.37 -7.57 7.06
C GLY A 16 12.02 -6.24 7.72
N MET A 17 12.24 -5.13 7.03
CA MET A 17 11.79 -3.82 7.50
C MET A 17 10.27 -3.69 7.36
N ARG A 18 9.64 -3.01 8.28
CA ARG A 18 8.20 -2.71 8.21
C ARG A 18 7.94 -1.68 7.11
N ILE A 19 6.77 -1.76 6.50
CA ILE A 19 6.29 -0.70 5.60
C ILE A 19 5.97 0.57 6.41
N GLY A 20 5.96 1.72 5.71
CA GLY A 20 5.73 3.03 6.31
C GLY A 20 7.04 3.77 6.56
N GLY A 21 7.02 4.70 7.49
CA GLY A 21 8.15 5.58 7.81
C GLY A 21 7.72 6.72 8.74
N PRO A 22 8.47 7.82 8.81
CA PRO A 22 9.74 8.05 8.13
C PRO A 22 10.91 7.26 8.74
N TYR A 23 11.73 6.67 7.89
CA TYR A 23 12.98 6.05 8.31
C TYR A 23 14.14 7.00 8.14
N ARG A 24 15.15 6.82 9.01
CA ARG A 24 16.45 7.47 8.91
C ARG A 24 17.50 6.40 8.69
N ILE A 25 18.24 6.50 7.60
CA ILE A 25 19.37 5.64 7.29
C ILE A 25 20.65 6.42 7.57
N GLU A 26 21.52 5.83 8.34
CA GLU A 26 22.84 6.37 8.64
C GLU A 26 23.90 5.40 8.11
N ILE A 27 24.79 5.91 7.26
CA ILE A 27 25.89 5.15 6.69
C ILE A 27 27.19 5.76 7.21
N SER A 28 28.01 4.94 7.88
CA SER A 28 29.26 5.37 8.47
C SER A 28 30.41 4.43 8.11
N TYR A 29 31.59 4.99 7.95
CA TYR A 29 32.83 4.27 7.77
C TYR A 29 33.97 5.00 8.47
N VAL A 30 34.94 4.24 8.99
CA VAL A 30 36.06 4.82 9.74
C VAL A 30 36.87 5.76 8.85
N GLY A 31 37.14 6.99 9.33
CA GLY A 31 37.86 8.02 8.57
C GLY A 31 37.07 8.71 7.48
N HIS A 32 35.75 8.52 7.45
CA HIS A 32 34.87 9.17 6.48
C HIS A 32 33.71 9.90 7.17
N ARG A 33 33.19 10.92 6.51
CA ARG A 33 32.00 11.65 6.99
C ARG A 33 30.79 10.75 6.93
N ARG A 34 29.92 10.83 7.94
CA ARG A 34 28.65 10.12 7.97
C ARG A 34 27.69 10.69 6.93
N ALA A 35 27.04 9.83 6.17
CA ALA A 35 25.91 10.18 5.35
C ALA A 35 24.60 9.81 6.08
N VAL A 36 23.68 10.75 6.15
CA VAL A 36 22.36 10.55 6.77
C VAL A 36 21.28 10.87 5.77
N PHE A 37 20.41 9.90 5.54
CA PHE A 37 19.22 10.04 4.71
C PHE A 37 18.01 10.05 5.63
N THR A 38 17.14 11.04 5.47
CA THR A 38 15.90 11.19 6.24
C THR A 38 14.68 11.08 5.35
N ASP A 39 13.51 10.97 6.00
CA ASP A 39 12.21 10.99 5.32
C ASP A 39 12.03 9.86 4.29
N ILE A 40 12.59 8.68 4.59
CA ILE A 40 12.45 7.49 3.77
C ILE A 40 11.18 6.77 4.18
N TYR A 41 10.30 6.53 3.20
CA TYR A 41 9.09 5.75 3.36
C TYR A 41 9.20 4.47 2.54
N LEU A 42 9.04 3.33 3.19
CA LEU A 42 9.07 2.02 2.56
C LEU A 42 7.65 1.58 2.22
N ARG A 43 7.47 1.06 1.02
CA ARG A 43 6.20 0.53 0.53
C ARG A 43 6.27 -0.98 0.35
N LEU A 44 5.11 -1.61 0.33
CA LEU A 44 5.00 -3.04 0.11
C LEU A 44 5.58 -3.45 -1.25
N ALA A 45 6.38 -4.52 -1.24
CA ALA A 45 7.04 -5.08 -2.43
C ALA A 45 7.90 -4.06 -3.23
N GLU A 46 8.33 -2.98 -2.61
CA GLU A 46 9.25 -2.01 -3.20
C GLU A 46 10.66 -2.21 -2.63
N ASN A 47 11.65 -2.30 -3.51
CA ASN A 47 13.04 -2.25 -3.11
C ASN A 47 13.51 -0.79 -3.13
N TYR A 48 13.88 -0.27 -1.97
CA TYR A 48 14.44 1.06 -1.86
C TYR A 48 15.95 1.01 -2.02
N SER A 49 16.48 1.65 -3.05
CA SER A 49 17.92 1.75 -3.29
C SER A 49 18.47 3.04 -2.70
N CYS A 50 19.42 2.91 -1.78
CA CYS A 50 20.07 4.04 -1.14
C CYS A 50 21.59 3.93 -1.30
N ASN A 51 22.14 4.68 -2.25
CA ASN A 51 23.57 4.71 -2.52
C ASN A 51 24.20 5.96 -1.93
N ALA A 52 25.32 5.81 -1.24
CA ALA A 52 26.07 6.91 -0.67
C ALA A 52 27.52 6.90 -1.11
N MET A 53 28.04 8.07 -1.45
CA MET A 53 29.46 8.29 -1.60
C MET A 53 29.98 8.96 -0.35
N LEU A 54 30.83 8.26 0.40
CA LEU A 54 31.42 8.79 1.62
C LEU A 54 32.72 9.53 1.27
N SER A 55 32.82 10.79 1.68
CA SER A 55 34.05 11.59 1.53
C SER A 55 34.98 11.36 2.72
N SER A 56 36.28 11.26 2.45
CA SER A 56 37.30 11.22 3.48
C SER A 56 37.28 12.52 4.31
N SER A 57 37.32 12.41 5.62
CA SER A 57 37.37 13.55 6.52
C SER A 57 38.35 13.29 7.64
N THR A 58 39.15 14.29 7.94
CA THR A 58 40.02 14.33 9.10
C THR A 58 39.29 14.81 10.36
N GLU A 59 38.10 15.41 10.22
CA GLU A 59 37.24 15.89 11.30
C GLU A 59 35.98 15.01 11.40
N LEU A 60 35.73 14.47 12.58
CA LEU A 60 34.75 13.41 12.85
C LEU A 60 33.29 13.89 13.05
N ASP A 61 32.99 15.19 12.98
CA ASP A 61 31.73 15.75 13.45
C ASP A 61 30.80 16.31 12.36
N GLU A 62 31.15 16.28 11.09
CA GLU A 62 30.28 16.80 10.06
C GLU A 62 29.37 15.71 9.49
N VAL A 63 28.07 15.82 9.80
CA VAL A 63 27.03 14.95 9.27
C VAL A 63 26.46 15.61 8.02
N VAL A 64 26.59 14.97 6.87
CA VAL A 64 25.92 15.41 5.64
C VAL A 64 24.52 14.82 5.62
N VAL A 65 23.50 15.66 5.78
CA VAL A 65 22.11 15.26 5.65
C VAL A 65 21.73 15.35 4.16
N ILE A 66 21.48 14.22 3.55
CA ILE A 66 20.99 14.14 2.18
C ILE A 66 19.49 13.88 2.25
N GLY A 67 18.69 14.94 2.09
CA GLY A 67 17.25 14.80 1.95
C GLY A 67 16.95 14.24 0.54
N MET A 68 16.54 13.00 0.47
CA MET A 68 16.05 12.41 -0.78
C MET A 68 14.54 12.25 -0.72
N SER A 69 13.82 13.27 -1.16
CA SER A 69 12.44 13.12 -1.55
C SER A 69 12.39 12.55 -2.98
N SER A 70 12.69 11.28 -3.13
CA SER A 70 12.55 10.63 -4.42
C SER A 70 11.21 9.91 -4.48
N LYS A 71 10.19 10.61 -4.99
CA LYS A 71 8.91 9.98 -5.40
C LYS A 71 9.08 9.01 -6.58
N PHE A 72 10.28 8.90 -7.14
CA PHE A 72 10.56 8.15 -8.36
C PHE A 72 11.74 7.15 -8.26
N ALA A 73 12.38 7.02 -7.12
CA ALA A 73 13.50 6.10 -6.94
C ALA A 73 13.03 4.74 -6.41
N GLY A 74 12.32 4.02 -7.24
CA GLY A 74 12.09 2.60 -7.07
C GLY A 74 12.12 1.98 -8.45
N GLU A 75 12.88 0.96 -8.65
CA GLU A 75 12.75 0.10 -9.81
C GLU A 75 11.37 -0.57 -9.73
N LYS A 76 10.34 0.14 -10.20
CA LYS A 76 8.99 -0.40 -10.31
C LYS A 76 8.97 -1.38 -11.45
N THR A 77 9.12 -2.65 -11.12
CA THR A 77 8.95 -3.73 -12.07
C THR A 77 7.46 -4.07 -12.18
N GLY A 78 6.81 -3.61 -13.24
CA GLY A 78 5.41 -3.91 -13.54
C GLY A 78 4.44 -2.77 -13.25
N ALA A 79 3.18 -2.97 -13.67
CA ALA A 79 2.08 -2.02 -13.44
C ALA A 79 1.47 -2.27 -12.05
N SER A 80 1.80 -1.42 -11.09
CA SER A 80 1.26 -1.47 -9.74
C SER A 80 0.69 -0.13 -9.30
N THR A 81 -0.40 -0.17 -8.55
CA THR A 81 -1.02 0.98 -7.89
C THR A 81 -0.91 0.78 -6.39
N HIS A 82 -0.32 1.75 -5.70
CA HIS A 82 -0.24 1.77 -4.24
C HIS A 82 -1.26 2.76 -3.70
N ILE A 83 -2.04 2.34 -2.73
CA ILE A 83 -3.07 3.12 -2.09
C ILE A 83 -2.77 3.09 -0.59
N THR A 84 -2.40 4.24 -0.06
CA THR A 84 -2.04 4.40 1.34
C THR A 84 -3.26 4.66 2.20
N ILE A 85 -3.14 4.50 3.51
CA ILE A 85 -4.21 4.82 4.46
C ILE A 85 -4.65 6.29 4.36
N GLU A 86 -3.74 7.18 4.00
CA GLU A 86 -4.04 8.60 3.81
C GLU A 86 -4.95 8.81 2.61
N ASP A 87 -4.71 8.09 1.52
CA ASP A 87 -5.57 8.10 0.33
C ASP A 87 -6.94 7.51 0.66
N ILE A 88 -6.96 6.39 1.40
CA ILE A 88 -8.20 5.73 1.86
C ILE A 88 -9.07 6.68 2.70
N ASN A 89 -8.45 7.42 3.62
CA ASN A 89 -9.17 8.33 4.50
C ASN A 89 -9.71 9.57 3.79
N ARG A 90 -9.12 9.95 2.66
CA ARG A 90 -9.56 11.10 1.84
C ARG A 90 -10.75 10.75 0.93
N LEU A 91 -11.00 9.46 0.71
CA LEU A 91 -12.01 9.00 -0.23
C LEU A 91 -13.34 8.73 0.47
N PRO A 92 -14.43 9.34 0.03
CA PRO A 92 -15.76 9.04 0.52
C PRO A 92 -16.20 7.67 -0.05
N THR A 93 -16.04 6.62 0.73
CA THR A 93 -16.56 5.29 0.39
C THR A 93 -17.79 4.99 1.21
N ILE A 94 -18.87 4.53 0.58
CA ILE A 94 -20.13 4.25 1.27
C ILE A 94 -20.05 2.95 2.05
N ASN A 95 -19.48 1.91 1.43
CA ASN A 95 -19.43 0.57 2.03
C ASN A 95 -18.14 0.28 2.79
N ARG A 96 -17.13 1.16 2.70
CA ARG A 96 -15.78 0.95 3.26
C ARG A 96 -15.27 -0.47 3.01
N SER A 97 -15.41 -0.90 1.76
CA SER A 97 -15.00 -2.24 1.33
C SER A 97 -13.65 -2.20 0.62
N LEU A 98 -12.92 -3.30 0.69
CA LEU A 98 -11.68 -3.47 -0.06
C LEU A 98 -11.92 -3.26 -1.56
N SER A 99 -13.07 -3.69 -2.08
CA SER A 99 -13.46 -3.51 -3.49
C SER A 99 -13.68 -2.05 -3.87
N ASP A 100 -14.13 -1.20 -2.95
CA ASP A 100 -14.29 0.23 -3.24
C ASP A 100 -12.93 0.92 -3.42
N ILE A 101 -11.96 0.49 -2.65
CA ILE A 101 -10.60 1.02 -2.71
C ILE A 101 -9.87 0.54 -3.96
N THR A 102 -10.02 -0.74 -4.31
CA THR A 102 -9.34 -1.29 -5.48
C THR A 102 -9.84 -0.67 -6.79
N LYS A 103 -11.07 -0.12 -6.82
CA LYS A 103 -11.61 0.65 -7.96
C LYS A 103 -10.84 1.94 -8.26
N LEU A 104 -10.01 2.41 -7.34
CA LEU A 104 -9.11 3.56 -7.57
C LEU A 104 -7.95 3.23 -8.50
N SER A 105 -7.66 1.96 -8.68
CA SER A 105 -6.68 1.56 -9.69
C SER A 105 -7.18 1.95 -11.08
N PRO A 106 -6.36 2.62 -11.91
CA PRO A 106 -6.75 3.00 -13.28
C PRO A 106 -7.07 1.80 -14.18
N TYR A 107 -6.70 0.62 -13.75
CA TYR A 107 -6.96 -0.64 -14.45
C TYR A 107 -8.21 -1.36 -13.99
N ALA A 108 -8.91 -0.82 -12.97
CA ALA A 108 -10.12 -1.42 -12.46
C ALA A 108 -11.28 -1.24 -13.47
N ASN A 109 -12.05 -2.30 -13.68
CA ASN A 109 -13.27 -2.28 -14.46
C ASN A 109 -14.37 -3.00 -13.66
N GLY A 110 -15.20 -2.23 -12.99
CA GLY A 110 -16.17 -2.76 -12.03
C GLY A 110 -15.46 -3.48 -10.86
N SER A 111 -15.70 -4.78 -10.71
CA SER A 111 -15.02 -5.62 -9.70
C SER A 111 -13.80 -6.37 -10.25
N GLY A 112 -13.54 -6.28 -11.55
CA GLY A 112 -12.40 -6.90 -12.23
C GLY A 112 -11.29 -5.91 -12.55
N PHE A 113 -10.20 -6.42 -13.14
CA PHE A 113 -9.07 -5.62 -13.57
C PHE A 113 -8.62 -6.01 -14.97
N GLY A 114 -8.23 -4.99 -15.76
CA GLY A 114 -7.73 -5.22 -17.12
C GLY A 114 -8.73 -5.90 -18.05
N GLY A 115 -10.04 -5.68 -17.86
CA GLY A 115 -11.10 -6.30 -18.65
C GLY A 115 -11.37 -7.77 -18.32
N ARG A 116 -10.81 -8.29 -17.21
CA ARG A 116 -10.99 -9.67 -16.76
C ARG A 116 -11.99 -9.78 -15.62
N ASP A 117 -12.57 -10.97 -15.46
CA ASP A 117 -13.51 -11.27 -14.39
C ASP A 117 -12.82 -11.20 -13.01
N GLN A 118 -13.58 -10.77 -12.02
CA GLN A 118 -13.11 -10.65 -10.62
C GLN A 118 -12.57 -11.96 -10.03
N ARG A 119 -13.07 -13.10 -10.49
CA ARG A 119 -12.63 -14.44 -10.04
C ARG A 119 -11.17 -14.77 -10.41
N MET A 120 -10.62 -14.01 -11.36
CA MET A 120 -9.24 -14.17 -11.83
C MET A 120 -8.25 -13.34 -11.04
N ASN A 121 -8.71 -12.61 -10.03
CA ASN A 121 -7.86 -11.82 -9.14
C ASN A 121 -7.41 -12.67 -7.95
N ASN A 122 -6.23 -12.35 -7.44
CA ASN A 122 -5.74 -12.88 -6.17
C ASN A 122 -5.84 -11.81 -5.10
N TYR A 123 -6.46 -12.13 -3.97
CA TYR A 123 -6.52 -11.26 -2.80
C TYR A 123 -5.69 -11.88 -1.68
N SER A 124 -4.76 -11.12 -1.14
CA SER A 124 -3.96 -11.52 0.01
C SER A 124 -3.95 -10.42 1.08
N ILE A 125 -3.93 -10.85 2.33
CA ILE A 125 -3.82 -9.97 3.49
C ILE A 125 -2.65 -10.49 4.32
N ASP A 126 -1.65 -9.65 4.56
CA ASP A 126 -0.40 -10.01 5.25
C ASP A 126 0.27 -11.28 4.68
N GLY A 127 0.14 -11.47 3.36
CA GLY A 127 0.70 -12.62 2.65
C GLY A 127 -0.17 -13.88 2.66
N ALA A 128 -1.27 -13.91 3.41
CA ALA A 128 -2.23 -15.00 3.39
C ALA A 128 -3.25 -14.81 2.25
N ASN A 129 -3.47 -15.84 1.44
CA ASN A 129 -4.47 -15.79 0.36
C ASN A 129 -5.89 -15.92 0.92
N PHE A 130 -6.75 -15.01 0.50
CA PHE A 130 -8.17 -14.93 0.86
C PHE A 130 -9.11 -15.19 -0.31
N ASN A 131 -8.66 -15.91 -1.30
CA ASN A 131 -9.49 -16.23 -2.46
C ASN A 131 -10.56 -17.26 -2.10
N ASN A 132 -11.73 -17.12 -2.71
CA ASN A 132 -12.73 -18.18 -2.71
C ASN A 132 -12.30 -19.28 -3.68
N SER A 133 -11.65 -20.31 -3.15
CA SER A 133 -11.10 -21.42 -3.95
C SER A 133 -12.17 -22.29 -4.64
N MET A 134 -13.42 -22.21 -4.19
CA MET A 134 -14.52 -23.04 -4.72
C MET A 134 -15.16 -22.43 -5.98
N GLY A 135 -14.99 -21.13 -6.23
CA GLY A 135 -15.48 -20.47 -7.45
C GLY A 135 -17.00 -20.48 -7.69
N LEU A 136 -17.77 -21.00 -6.74
CA LEU A 136 -19.22 -21.20 -6.85
C LEU A 136 -20.02 -19.96 -6.43
N ASP A 137 -19.42 -19.11 -5.63
CA ASP A 137 -20.02 -17.85 -5.20
C ASP A 137 -19.53 -16.72 -6.12
N GLY A 138 -20.44 -15.82 -6.51
CA GLY A 138 -20.08 -14.62 -7.28
C GLY A 138 -19.20 -13.63 -6.53
N ALA A 139 -19.00 -13.85 -5.24
CA ALA A 139 -18.12 -13.04 -4.40
C ALA A 139 -16.68 -13.54 -4.45
N VAL A 140 -15.77 -12.62 -4.69
CA VAL A 140 -14.32 -12.91 -4.74
C VAL A 140 -13.77 -13.29 -3.38
N LEU A 141 -14.37 -12.75 -2.32
CA LEU A 141 -13.95 -12.95 -0.94
C LEU A 141 -14.89 -13.94 -0.25
N PRO A 142 -14.38 -14.79 0.65
CA PRO A 142 -15.19 -15.76 1.38
C PRO A 142 -16.36 -15.10 2.09
N GLY A 143 -17.56 -15.67 1.92
CA GLY A 143 -18.79 -15.19 2.56
C GLY A 143 -19.39 -13.92 1.96
N GLY A 144 -18.96 -13.48 0.77
CA GLY A 144 -19.54 -12.33 0.06
C GLY A 144 -19.34 -10.97 0.74
N GLY A 145 -18.55 -10.92 1.81
CA GLY A 145 -18.35 -9.76 2.64
C GLY A 145 -16.93 -9.18 2.59
N ASN A 146 -16.69 -8.20 3.44
CA ASN A 146 -15.35 -7.69 3.69
C ASN A 146 -14.68 -8.55 4.78
N PRO A 147 -13.62 -9.30 4.47
CA PRO A 147 -12.95 -10.14 5.46
C PRO A 147 -12.26 -9.32 6.54
N ILE A 148 -11.98 -8.07 6.26
CA ILE A 148 -11.30 -7.15 7.18
C ILE A 148 -11.83 -5.72 6.99
N SER A 149 -11.90 -4.97 8.09
CA SER A 149 -12.23 -3.54 8.03
C SER A 149 -11.09 -2.77 7.36
N ILE A 150 -11.44 -1.82 6.49
CA ILE A 150 -10.49 -0.89 5.89
C ILE A 150 -9.67 -0.15 6.94
N ASP A 151 -10.27 0.15 8.09
CA ASP A 151 -9.58 0.86 9.18
C ASP A 151 -8.42 0.07 9.78
N ALA A 152 -8.41 -1.24 9.60
CA ALA A 152 -7.32 -2.11 10.02
C ALA A 152 -6.16 -2.17 9.01
N LEU A 153 -6.34 -1.64 7.80
CA LEU A 153 -5.34 -1.66 6.75
C LEU A 153 -4.40 -0.46 6.82
N ASP A 154 -3.15 -0.67 6.48
CA ASP A 154 -2.11 0.35 6.39
C ASP A 154 -1.83 0.73 4.93
N GLU A 155 -1.72 -0.26 4.07
CA GLU A 155 -1.49 -0.09 2.64
C GLU A 155 -2.19 -1.17 1.83
N ILE A 156 -2.63 -0.81 0.62
CA ILE A 156 -3.15 -1.74 -0.39
C ILE A 156 -2.34 -1.56 -1.66
N GLN A 157 -1.81 -2.65 -2.17
CA GLN A 157 -1.14 -2.70 -3.47
C GLN A 157 -1.98 -3.49 -4.46
N VAL A 158 -2.25 -2.89 -5.60
CA VAL A 158 -2.88 -3.56 -6.75
C VAL A 158 -1.85 -3.71 -7.85
N SER A 159 -1.50 -4.92 -8.21
CA SER A 159 -0.51 -5.24 -9.24
C SER A 159 -1.15 -6.05 -10.37
N ILE A 160 -0.97 -5.61 -11.63
CA ILE A 160 -1.62 -6.24 -12.79
C ILE A 160 -0.65 -7.10 -13.58
N ALA A 161 0.59 -6.69 -13.67
CA ALA A 161 1.62 -7.41 -14.39
C ALA A 161 2.93 -7.40 -13.58
N PRO A 162 2.96 -8.09 -12.43
CA PRO A 162 4.20 -8.18 -11.67
C PRO A 162 5.20 -9.07 -12.40
N TYR A 163 6.45 -8.64 -12.44
CA TYR A 163 7.56 -9.47 -12.88
C TYR A 163 8.15 -10.31 -11.74
N ASP A 164 7.59 -10.20 -10.54
CA ASP A 164 8.02 -10.97 -9.38
C ASP A 164 7.40 -12.37 -9.42
N VAL A 165 8.25 -13.39 -9.56
CA VAL A 165 7.85 -14.82 -9.61
C VAL A 165 7.18 -15.32 -8.33
N ARG A 166 7.27 -14.58 -7.24
CA ARG A 166 6.59 -14.93 -5.97
C ARG A 166 5.10 -14.59 -6.00
N GLN A 167 4.69 -13.69 -6.89
CA GLN A 167 3.29 -13.35 -7.07
C GLN A 167 2.66 -14.30 -8.08
N THR A 168 1.87 -15.23 -7.57
CA THR A 168 1.24 -16.31 -8.35
C THR A 168 -0.28 -16.29 -8.15
N ASN A 169 -0.97 -17.26 -8.74
CA ASN A 169 -2.41 -17.53 -8.57
C ASN A 169 -3.36 -16.46 -9.10
N PHE A 170 -3.00 -15.70 -10.13
CA PHE A 170 -3.92 -14.77 -10.77
C PHE A 170 -3.64 -14.63 -12.27
N ILE A 171 -4.68 -14.25 -13.00
CA ILE A 171 -4.62 -13.88 -14.40
C ILE A 171 -5.06 -12.41 -14.57
N GLY A 172 -5.84 -11.88 -13.62
CA GLY A 172 -6.30 -10.51 -13.53
C GLY A 172 -5.32 -9.62 -12.79
N ALA A 173 -5.59 -9.37 -11.53
CA ALA A 173 -4.74 -8.58 -10.65
C ALA A 173 -4.41 -9.33 -9.36
N SER A 174 -3.26 -9.00 -8.77
CA SER A 174 -2.93 -9.34 -7.40
C SER A 174 -3.20 -8.12 -6.51
N VAL A 175 -4.08 -8.27 -5.54
CA VAL A 175 -4.41 -7.27 -4.54
C VAL A 175 -3.83 -7.72 -3.21
N ASN A 176 -2.78 -7.02 -2.77
CA ASN A 176 -2.13 -7.29 -1.50
C ASN A 176 -2.50 -6.17 -0.52
N ALA A 177 -3.07 -6.52 0.60
CA ALA A 177 -3.35 -5.62 1.69
C ALA A 177 -2.45 -5.93 2.88
N VAL A 178 -2.01 -4.89 3.57
CA VAL A 178 -1.21 -5.03 4.79
C VAL A 178 -1.94 -4.39 5.94
N THR A 179 -2.01 -5.11 7.05
CA THR A 179 -2.66 -4.62 8.26
C THR A 179 -1.75 -3.69 9.06
N LYS A 180 -2.37 -2.78 9.81
CA LYS A 180 -1.66 -1.87 10.72
C LYS A 180 -0.92 -2.66 11.80
N SER A 181 0.33 -2.33 11.98
CA SER A 181 1.12 -2.87 13.09
C SER A 181 0.79 -2.18 14.40
N GLY A 182 0.80 -2.95 15.49
CA GLY A 182 0.66 -2.39 16.84
C GLY A 182 1.79 -1.41 17.17
N THR A 183 1.43 -0.35 17.88
CA THR A 183 2.36 0.66 18.42
C THR A 183 2.13 0.83 19.92
N ASN A 184 3.05 1.47 20.64
CA ASN A 184 2.87 1.81 22.05
C ASN A 184 1.86 2.95 22.30
N GLN A 185 1.22 3.45 21.26
CA GLN A 185 0.18 4.48 21.34
C GLN A 185 -1.17 3.86 21.07
N PHE A 186 -2.14 4.11 21.95
CA PHE A 186 -3.52 3.73 21.70
C PHE A 186 -4.07 4.57 20.55
N ARG A 187 -4.59 3.88 19.52
CA ARG A 187 -5.26 4.49 18.38
C ARG A 187 -6.59 3.79 18.17
N GLY A 188 -7.61 4.54 17.88
CA GLY A 188 -8.94 4.02 17.57
C GLY A 188 -9.62 4.95 16.57
N SER A 189 -10.52 4.39 15.78
CA SER A 189 -11.42 5.12 14.89
C SER A 189 -12.84 4.65 15.12
N GLY A 190 -13.79 5.57 15.03
CA GLY A 190 -15.20 5.27 15.07
C GLY A 190 -15.91 6.07 13.99
N TYR A 191 -16.83 5.43 13.28
CA TYR A 191 -17.62 6.10 12.25
C TYR A 191 -19.06 5.65 12.32
N MET A 192 -19.96 6.52 11.87
CA MET A 192 -21.38 6.24 11.78
C MET A 192 -21.91 6.78 10.44
N TYR A 193 -22.61 5.96 9.71
CA TYR A 193 -23.32 6.36 8.51
C TYR A 193 -24.81 6.36 8.77
N VAL A 194 -25.46 7.48 8.49
CA VAL A 194 -26.90 7.60 8.56
C VAL A 194 -27.44 7.81 7.16
N LYS A 195 -28.32 6.93 6.72
CA LYS A 195 -29.08 7.04 5.49
C LYS A 195 -30.54 7.19 5.85
N ASN A 196 -31.13 8.33 5.48
CA ASN A 196 -32.53 8.61 5.66
C ASN A 196 -33.11 9.08 4.32
N GLU A 197 -34.37 8.78 4.08
CA GLU A 197 -35.11 9.21 2.87
C GLU A 197 -35.07 10.72 2.71
N ASN A 198 -35.13 11.47 3.79
CA ASN A 198 -35.08 12.94 3.78
C ASN A 198 -33.72 13.52 3.35
N LEU A 199 -32.65 12.70 3.36
CA LEU A 199 -31.32 13.07 2.89
C LEU A 199 -31.09 12.75 1.42
N ARG A 200 -32.05 12.10 0.77
CA ARG A 200 -32.04 11.85 -0.69
C ARG A 200 -32.74 13.01 -1.38
N GLY A 201 -32.08 13.57 -2.37
CA GLY A 201 -32.75 14.52 -3.26
C GLY A 201 -33.86 13.77 -4.04
N ASN A 202 -35.08 14.27 -3.98
CA ASN A 202 -36.23 13.70 -4.71
C ASN A 202 -36.39 14.28 -6.11
N LYS A 203 -35.48 15.15 -6.54
CA LYS A 203 -35.57 15.82 -7.85
C LYS A 203 -34.40 15.43 -8.74
N VAL A 204 -34.72 15.04 -9.97
CA VAL A 204 -33.74 14.83 -11.06
C VAL A 204 -34.22 15.72 -12.22
N ASP A 205 -33.33 16.58 -12.69
CA ASP A 205 -33.61 17.56 -13.78
C ASP A 205 -34.80 18.49 -13.51
N GLY A 206 -35.14 18.73 -12.24
CA GLY A 206 -36.26 19.60 -11.85
C GLY A 206 -37.59 18.88 -11.69
N GLU A 207 -37.69 17.63 -12.07
CA GLU A 207 -38.87 16.81 -11.87
C GLU A 207 -38.81 16.02 -10.55
N ASP A 208 -39.92 16.01 -9.82
CA ASP A 208 -40.04 15.29 -8.54
C ASP A 208 -40.33 13.82 -8.84
N LEU A 209 -39.44 12.93 -8.38
CA LEU A 209 -39.51 11.49 -8.66
C LEU A 209 -40.52 10.74 -7.79
N GLY A 210 -41.25 11.45 -6.91
CA GLY A 210 -42.23 10.85 -5.98
C GLY A 210 -41.55 9.95 -4.95
N GLU A 211 -42.35 9.53 -3.94
CA GLU A 211 -41.91 8.57 -2.93
C GLU A 211 -41.68 7.19 -3.60
N ARG A 212 -40.42 6.74 -3.61
CA ARG A 212 -40.12 5.35 -3.97
C ARG A 212 -40.11 4.54 -2.68
N SER A 213 -41.16 3.74 -2.52
CA SER A 213 -41.27 2.72 -1.49
C SER A 213 -40.17 1.64 -1.62
#